data_d226475b274d3a1e6a9c839962f6130c
#
_entry.id   d226475b274d3a1e6a9c839962f6130c
#
_cell.length_a   1.000
_cell.length_b   1.000
_cell.length_c   1.000
_cell.angle_alpha   90.00
_cell.angle_beta   90.00
_cell.angle_gamma   90.00
#
_symmetry.space_group_name_H-M   'P 1'
#
loop_
_entity.id
_entity.type
_entity.pdbx_description
1 polymer ?
#
loop_
_entity_poly.entity_id
_entity_poly.type
_entity_poly.pdbx_seq_one_letter_code
_entity_poly.pdbx_strand_id
1 'polypeptide(L)'
;MAQIGLPEKSQTKKGKYFKDKTGSNNLKKVNVYRWDPSSGENPRIDTYEVDMDNCPSKVLDVLNKIKNEIDPTLAYRRSCAHGVCGSCAMNMAGKNGLACTTPHADIDGDIDIYPLPHLKVKKDLIGDLDGLYKQYQSIEPWLKSSSKSEVAEIFQSKEDRAKLDGAYECIMCACCSTSCPSYWWNGDKYLGPA
;
A
#
# COMPACT_ATOMS: atom_id res chain seq x y z
N MET A 1 14.09 -30.79 -19.71
CA MET A 1 13.95 -29.51 -19.05
C MET A 1 12.76 -29.60 -18.10
N ALA A 2 12.95 -29.37 -16.79
CA ALA A 2 11.84 -29.36 -15.84
C ALA A 2 11.00 -28.13 -16.11
N GLN A 3 9.73 -28.29 -16.43
CA GLN A 3 8.77 -27.19 -16.51
C GLN A 3 8.41 -26.78 -15.07
N ILE A 4 8.90 -25.64 -14.63
CA ILE A 4 8.49 -25.05 -13.35
C ILE A 4 7.16 -24.33 -13.61
N GLY A 5 6.07 -25.01 -13.29
CA GLY A 5 4.75 -24.38 -13.29
C GLY A 5 4.46 -23.72 -11.94
N LEU A 6 3.76 -22.58 -11.95
CA LEU A 6 3.23 -22.00 -10.72
C LEU A 6 2.17 -22.94 -10.12
N PRO A 7 2.11 -23.11 -8.79
CA PRO A 7 1.06 -23.87 -8.15
C PRO A 7 -0.33 -23.35 -8.56
N GLU A 8 -1.30 -24.24 -8.76
CA GLU A 8 -2.67 -23.86 -9.19
C GLU A 8 -3.27 -22.76 -8.30
N LYS A 9 -3.04 -22.84 -7.01
CA LYS A 9 -3.54 -21.86 -6.04
C LYS A 9 -2.80 -20.52 -6.01
N SER A 10 -1.73 -20.35 -6.78
CA SER A 10 -0.99 -19.10 -6.92
C SER A 10 -1.44 -18.26 -8.13
N GLN A 11 -2.30 -18.79 -8.98
CA GLN A 11 -2.74 -18.12 -10.19
C GLN A 11 -3.92 -17.20 -9.91
N THR A 12 -3.83 -15.96 -10.41
CA THR A 12 -4.96 -15.03 -10.41
C THR A 12 -5.96 -15.42 -11.50
N LYS A 13 -7.26 -15.42 -11.15
CA LYS A 13 -8.35 -15.66 -12.08
C LYS A 13 -8.80 -14.35 -12.72
N LYS A 14 -9.40 -14.42 -13.91
CA LYS A 14 -10.16 -13.31 -14.46
C LYS A 14 -11.39 -13.08 -13.57
N GLY A 15 -11.55 -11.84 -13.10
CA GLY A 15 -12.63 -11.44 -12.21
C GLY A 15 -13.83 -10.86 -12.93
N LYS A 16 -14.55 -10.01 -12.21
CA LYS A 16 -15.73 -9.30 -12.70
C LYS A 16 -15.34 -8.11 -13.57
N TYR A 17 -16.21 -7.77 -14.51
CA TYR A 17 -16.07 -6.55 -15.31
C TYR A 17 -17.25 -5.62 -15.00
N PHE A 18 -16.95 -4.43 -14.53
CA PHE A 18 -17.93 -3.40 -14.20
C PHE A 18 -17.88 -2.32 -15.28
N LYS A 19 -18.86 -2.38 -16.18
CA LYS A 19 -19.00 -1.40 -17.26
C LYS A 19 -19.52 -0.08 -16.72
N ASP A 20 -19.01 1.01 -17.26
CA ASP A 20 -19.51 2.36 -16.97
C ASP A 20 -21.00 2.49 -17.37
N LYS A 21 -21.74 3.25 -16.58
CA LYS A 21 -23.16 3.55 -16.80
C LYS A 21 -23.43 5.04 -17.03
N THR A 22 -22.40 5.88 -16.94
CA THR A 22 -22.53 7.33 -17.05
C THR A 22 -22.57 7.81 -18.49
N GLY A 23 -21.99 7.04 -19.43
CA GLY A 23 -21.86 7.41 -20.82
C GLY A 23 -20.76 8.45 -21.08
N SER A 24 -19.83 8.63 -20.13
CA SER A 24 -18.66 9.52 -20.31
C SER A 24 -17.76 9.03 -21.43
N ASN A 25 -17.14 10.01 -22.14
CA ASN A 25 -16.15 9.74 -23.18
C ASN A 25 -14.72 9.63 -22.61
N ASN A 26 -14.51 9.96 -21.35
CA ASN A 26 -13.19 9.91 -20.68
C ASN A 26 -13.16 8.78 -19.64
N LEU A 27 -13.20 7.56 -20.16
CA LEU A 27 -13.16 6.37 -19.32
C LEU A 27 -11.74 5.83 -19.23
N LYS A 28 -11.34 5.44 -18.02
CA LYS A 28 -10.11 4.70 -17.76
C LYS A 28 -10.44 3.34 -17.13
N LYS A 29 -9.77 2.29 -17.60
CA LYS A 29 -9.92 0.97 -16.99
C LYS A 29 -9.00 0.87 -15.79
N VAL A 30 -9.57 0.34 -14.71
CA VAL A 30 -8.87 0.13 -13.44
C VAL A 30 -8.98 -1.34 -13.08
N ASN A 31 -7.86 -2.02 -13.11
CA ASN A 31 -7.75 -3.44 -12.80
C ASN A 31 -7.30 -3.59 -11.34
N VAL A 32 -8.12 -4.19 -10.52
CA VAL A 32 -7.89 -4.26 -9.07
C VAL A 32 -7.78 -5.70 -8.63
N TYR A 33 -6.73 -6.03 -7.91
CA TYR A 33 -6.58 -7.31 -7.24
C TYR A 33 -7.63 -7.47 -6.16
N ARG A 34 -8.34 -8.61 -6.20
CA ARG A 34 -9.40 -8.96 -5.26
C ARG A 34 -9.16 -10.34 -4.69
N TRP A 35 -9.21 -10.43 -3.38
CA TRP A 35 -9.13 -11.70 -2.67
C TRP A 35 -9.83 -11.63 -1.33
N ASP A 36 -10.56 -12.70 -1.00
CA ASP A 36 -11.23 -12.87 0.30
C ASP A 36 -10.78 -14.20 0.91
N PRO A 37 -10.15 -14.19 2.09
CA PRO A 37 -9.67 -15.42 2.73
C PRO A 37 -10.80 -16.40 3.08
N SER A 38 -12.03 -15.92 3.28
CA SER A 38 -13.18 -16.75 3.62
C SER A 38 -13.72 -17.55 2.44
N SER A 39 -13.39 -17.14 1.21
CA SER A 39 -13.91 -17.81 0.02
C SER A 39 -13.24 -19.14 -0.31
N GLY A 40 -11.99 -19.33 0.17
CA GLY A 40 -11.14 -20.47 -0.22
C GLY A 40 -10.73 -20.49 -1.70
N GLU A 41 -11.08 -19.44 -2.46
CA GLU A 41 -10.77 -19.33 -3.89
C GLU A 41 -9.45 -18.61 -4.14
N ASN A 42 -8.87 -18.82 -5.34
CA ASN A 42 -7.74 -18.04 -5.82
C ASN A 42 -8.11 -16.57 -6.00
N PRO A 43 -7.14 -15.65 -5.84
CA PRO A 43 -7.35 -14.25 -6.13
C PRO A 43 -7.78 -14.02 -7.58
N ARG A 44 -8.47 -12.93 -7.82
CA ARG A 44 -8.93 -12.51 -9.15
C ARG A 44 -8.59 -11.05 -9.40
N ILE A 45 -8.65 -10.65 -10.67
CA ILE A 45 -8.54 -9.24 -11.08
C ILE A 45 -9.91 -8.77 -11.54
N ASP A 46 -10.51 -7.86 -10.80
CA ASP A 46 -11.75 -7.19 -11.20
C ASP A 46 -11.40 -5.91 -11.99
N THR A 47 -12.11 -5.68 -13.11
CA THR A 47 -11.89 -4.51 -13.97
C THR A 47 -13.08 -3.57 -13.86
N TYR A 48 -12.78 -2.29 -13.62
CA TYR A 48 -13.77 -1.21 -13.48
C TYR A 48 -13.53 -0.17 -14.58
N GLU A 49 -14.56 0.20 -15.34
CA GLU A 49 -14.55 1.40 -16.16
C GLU A 49 -14.92 2.58 -15.28
N VAL A 50 -14.02 3.54 -15.14
CA VAL A 50 -14.21 4.70 -14.26
C VAL A 50 -14.18 5.97 -15.08
N ASP A 51 -15.22 6.79 -14.93
CA ASP A 51 -15.31 8.12 -15.50
C ASP A 51 -14.32 9.06 -14.79
N MET A 52 -13.33 9.58 -15.54
CA MET A 52 -12.27 10.45 -15.02
C MET A 52 -12.66 11.92 -15.01
N ASP A 53 -13.68 12.37 -15.76
CA ASP A 53 -14.12 13.76 -15.74
C ASP A 53 -14.68 14.18 -14.38
N ASN A 54 -15.31 13.22 -13.69
CA ASN A 54 -15.88 13.40 -12.36
C ASN A 54 -15.08 12.67 -11.27
N CYS A 55 -13.76 12.50 -11.49
CA CYS A 55 -12.88 11.87 -10.52
C CYS A 55 -11.73 12.81 -10.15
N PRO A 56 -11.49 13.11 -8.87
CA PRO A 56 -10.32 13.88 -8.47
C PRO A 56 -9.01 13.20 -8.85
N SER A 57 -7.90 13.93 -8.78
CA SER A 57 -6.66 13.63 -9.51
C SER A 57 -5.85 12.42 -9.02
N LYS A 58 -6.16 11.83 -7.86
CA LYS A 58 -5.31 10.79 -7.25
C LYS A 58 -5.86 9.38 -7.42
N VAL A 59 -4.98 8.39 -7.41
CA VAL A 59 -5.39 6.96 -7.44
C VAL A 59 -6.29 6.62 -6.25
N LEU A 60 -6.06 7.24 -5.08
CA LEU A 60 -6.95 7.06 -3.93
C LEU A 60 -8.39 7.50 -4.23
N ASP A 61 -8.55 8.58 -4.99
CA ASP A 61 -9.87 9.09 -5.36
C ASP A 61 -10.59 8.13 -6.30
N VAL A 62 -9.85 7.53 -7.23
CA VAL A 62 -10.35 6.47 -8.12
C VAL A 62 -10.87 5.28 -7.29
N LEU A 63 -10.10 4.83 -6.28
CA LEU A 63 -10.53 3.75 -5.39
C LEU A 63 -11.75 4.15 -4.55
N ASN A 64 -11.81 5.39 -4.06
CA ASN A 64 -12.98 5.90 -3.34
C ASN A 64 -14.21 5.90 -4.24
N LYS A 65 -14.08 6.35 -5.49
CA LYS A 65 -15.18 6.35 -6.47
C LYS A 65 -15.66 4.92 -6.75
N ILE A 66 -14.74 3.98 -7.01
CA ILE A 66 -15.09 2.56 -7.19
C ILE A 66 -15.88 2.06 -5.97
N LYS A 67 -15.36 2.29 -4.76
CA LYS A 67 -15.98 1.79 -3.53
C LYS A 67 -17.37 2.39 -3.26
N ASN A 68 -17.53 3.68 -3.51
CA ASN A 68 -18.75 4.39 -3.17
C ASN A 68 -19.85 4.22 -4.21
N GLU A 69 -19.51 4.11 -5.50
CA GLU A 69 -20.47 4.18 -6.61
C GLU A 69 -20.64 2.84 -7.35
N ILE A 70 -19.59 1.98 -7.36
CA ILE A 70 -19.58 0.78 -8.21
C ILE A 70 -19.57 -0.51 -7.39
N ASP A 71 -18.60 -0.67 -6.47
CA ASP A 71 -18.42 -1.89 -5.70
C ASP A 71 -18.03 -1.62 -4.22
N PRO A 72 -19.01 -1.56 -3.32
CA PRO A 72 -18.77 -1.28 -1.90
C PRO A 72 -17.97 -2.37 -1.17
N THR A 73 -17.81 -3.54 -1.79
CA THR A 73 -17.08 -4.66 -1.17
C THR A 73 -15.56 -4.52 -1.26
N LEU A 74 -15.05 -3.59 -2.08
CA LEU A 74 -13.60 -3.35 -2.22
C LEU A 74 -12.97 -2.93 -0.90
N ALA A 75 -11.91 -3.63 -0.48
CA ALA A 75 -11.22 -3.39 0.78
C ALA A 75 -9.80 -2.81 0.56
N TYR A 76 -9.54 -1.66 1.14
CA TYR A 76 -8.22 -1.01 1.18
C TYR A 76 -8.11 -0.12 2.42
N ARG A 77 -6.87 0.24 2.78
CA ARG A 77 -6.62 1.18 3.89
C ARG A 77 -6.51 2.62 3.37
N ARG A 78 -7.08 3.54 4.10
CA ARG A 78 -6.89 4.98 3.91
C ARG A 78 -7.07 5.73 5.23
N SER A 79 -6.45 6.89 5.35
CA SER A 79 -6.63 7.77 6.49
C SER A 79 -6.40 9.24 6.09
N CYS A 80 -5.16 9.75 6.15
CA CYS A 80 -4.85 11.18 6.02
C CYS A 80 -5.14 11.78 4.63
N ALA A 81 -5.05 11.02 3.56
CA ALA A 81 -5.12 11.47 2.17
C ALA A 81 -4.03 12.51 1.75
N HIS A 82 -2.97 12.69 2.54
CA HIS A 82 -1.94 13.72 2.37
C HIS A 82 -0.51 13.19 2.37
N GLY A 83 -0.31 11.88 2.24
CA GLY A 83 1.04 11.29 2.21
C GLY A 83 1.73 11.19 3.57
N VAL A 84 1.02 11.35 4.69
CA VAL A 84 1.61 11.41 6.04
C VAL A 84 1.53 10.08 6.79
N CYS A 85 0.41 9.34 6.67
CA CYS A 85 0.15 8.17 7.52
C CYS A 85 0.62 6.83 6.92
N GLY A 86 0.99 6.78 5.64
CA GLY A 86 1.43 5.57 4.97
C GLY A 86 0.35 4.50 4.70
N SER A 87 -0.87 4.66 5.20
CA SER A 87 -1.89 3.59 5.19
C SER A 87 -2.36 3.17 3.80
N CYS A 88 -2.35 4.07 2.82
CA CYS A 88 -2.77 3.81 1.45
C CYS A 88 -1.63 3.32 0.54
N ALA A 89 -0.58 2.76 1.12
CA ALA A 89 0.52 2.17 0.37
C ALA A 89 0.07 0.93 -0.39
N MET A 90 0.36 0.89 -1.69
CA MET A 90 0.02 -0.22 -2.59
C MET A 90 0.91 -0.21 -3.82
N ASN A 91 0.82 -1.24 -4.64
CA ASN A 91 1.48 -1.28 -5.94
C ASN A 91 0.52 -0.75 -7.02
N MET A 92 0.96 0.26 -7.75
CA MET A 92 0.20 0.91 -8.82
C MET A 92 1.03 0.89 -10.09
N ALA A 93 0.52 0.24 -11.13
CA ALA A 93 1.21 0.07 -12.41
C ALA A 93 2.67 -0.41 -12.24
N GLY A 94 2.89 -1.40 -11.36
CA GLY A 94 4.21 -1.96 -11.07
C GLY A 94 5.10 -1.17 -10.10
N LYS A 95 4.67 0.01 -9.63
CA LYS A 95 5.43 0.83 -8.68
C LYS A 95 4.76 0.87 -7.31
N ASN A 96 5.54 0.66 -6.24
CA ASN A 96 5.05 0.82 -4.87
C ASN A 96 5.01 2.31 -4.51
N GLY A 97 3.89 2.76 -3.96
CA GLY A 97 3.69 4.16 -3.61
C GLY A 97 2.43 4.38 -2.79
N LEU A 98 2.16 5.64 -2.46
CA LEU A 98 0.97 6.03 -1.73
C LEU A 98 -0.13 6.47 -2.72
N ALA A 99 -1.28 5.81 -2.69
CA ALA A 99 -2.38 6.12 -3.60
C ALA A 99 -2.89 7.58 -3.45
N CYS A 100 -2.75 8.18 -2.26
CA CYS A 100 -3.16 9.57 -2.02
C CYS A 100 -2.21 10.63 -2.59
N THR A 101 -1.00 10.27 -3.01
CA THR A 101 -0.04 11.21 -3.62
C THR A 101 0.24 10.91 -5.09
N THR A 102 -0.18 9.76 -5.59
CA THR A 102 0.04 9.34 -6.98
C THR A 102 -1.10 9.86 -7.87
N PRO A 103 -0.83 10.77 -8.82
CA PRO A 103 -1.83 11.21 -9.79
C PRO A 103 -2.18 10.05 -10.74
N HIS A 104 -3.46 9.86 -11.01
CA HIS A 104 -3.88 8.84 -11.97
C HIS A 104 -3.52 9.21 -13.42
N ALA A 105 -3.27 10.50 -13.70
CA ALA A 105 -2.83 10.99 -15.00
C ALA A 105 -1.38 10.58 -15.33
N ASP A 106 -0.54 10.33 -14.31
CA ASP A 106 0.86 9.92 -14.49
C ASP A 106 1.00 8.42 -14.83
N ILE A 107 -0.12 7.71 -14.88
CA ILE A 107 -0.15 6.30 -15.25
C ILE A 107 -0.67 6.17 -16.66
N ASP A 108 0.18 5.73 -17.56
CA ASP A 108 -0.20 5.47 -18.95
C ASP A 108 -1.06 4.21 -19.07
N GLY A 109 -2.07 4.24 -19.95
CA GLY A 109 -2.95 3.10 -20.18
C GLY A 109 -3.89 2.77 -19.01
N ASP A 110 -4.13 1.48 -18.79
CA ASP A 110 -4.94 0.97 -17.70
C ASP A 110 -4.24 1.14 -16.34
N ILE A 111 -5.01 1.32 -15.27
CA ILE A 111 -4.47 1.43 -13.92
C ILE A 111 -4.52 0.06 -13.25
N ASP A 112 -3.40 -0.61 -13.16
CA ASP A 112 -3.29 -1.88 -12.43
C ASP A 112 -2.97 -1.62 -10.97
N ILE A 113 -3.80 -2.13 -10.06
CA ILE A 113 -3.66 -1.92 -8.61
C ILE A 113 -3.58 -3.26 -7.88
N TYR A 114 -2.48 -3.45 -7.17
CA TYR A 114 -2.20 -4.63 -6.36
C TYR A 114 -1.87 -4.25 -4.92
N PRO A 115 -2.01 -5.17 -3.96
CA PRO A 115 -1.42 -4.95 -2.62
C PRO A 115 0.09 -4.83 -2.73
N LEU A 116 0.74 -4.30 -1.70
CA LEU A 116 2.20 -4.30 -1.62
C LEU A 116 2.74 -5.73 -1.78
N PRO A 117 3.74 -5.96 -2.66
CA PRO A 117 4.31 -7.27 -2.90
C PRO A 117 5.02 -7.82 -1.66
N HIS A 118 5.21 -9.14 -1.61
CA HIS A 118 5.92 -9.86 -0.53
C HIS A 118 5.31 -9.74 0.87
N LEU A 119 4.10 -9.21 1.00
CA LEU A 119 3.29 -9.25 2.22
C LEU A 119 2.17 -10.28 2.07
N LYS A 120 1.80 -10.94 3.15
CA LYS A 120 0.56 -11.72 3.17
C LYS A 120 -0.61 -10.78 2.94
N VAL A 121 -1.53 -11.15 2.07
CA VAL A 121 -2.75 -10.38 1.86
C VAL A 121 -3.77 -10.78 2.93
N LYS A 122 -4.33 -9.81 3.65
CA LYS A 122 -5.46 -10.04 4.59
C LYS A 122 -6.80 -10.01 3.86
N LYS A 123 -6.98 -9.07 2.95
CA LYS A 123 -8.15 -8.97 2.05
C LYS A 123 -7.87 -7.94 0.96
N ASP A 124 -8.17 -8.25 -0.30
CA ASP A 124 -8.01 -7.35 -1.45
C ASP A 124 -6.65 -6.62 -1.45
N LEU A 125 -6.65 -5.30 -1.26
CA LEU A 125 -5.44 -4.45 -1.24
C LEU A 125 -4.81 -4.32 0.16
N ILE A 126 -5.32 -5.04 1.15
CA ILE A 126 -4.85 -4.96 2.54
C ILE A 126 -3.76 -6.00 2.79
N GLY A 127 -2.51 -5.57 2.83
CA GLY A 127 -1.37 -6.39 3.24
C GLY A 127 -1.26 -6.53 4.77
N ASP A 128 -0.59 -7.59 5.22
CA ASP A 128 -0.27 -7.82 6.62
C ASP A 128 1.04 -7.10 6.98
N LEU A 129 0.97 -6.20 7.94
CA LEU A 129 2.11 -5.42 8.43
C LEU A 129 2.67 -5.92 9.76
N ASP A 130 2.17 -7.03 10.28
CA ASP A 130 2.59 -7.54 11.60
C ASP A 130 4.10 -7.82 11.66
N GLY A 131 4.71 -8.30 10.56
CA GLY A 131 6.16 -8.48 10.43
C GLY A 131 6.93 -7.17 10.56
N LEU A 132 6.49 -6.12 9.87
CA LEU A 132 7.09 -4.78 9.92
C LEU A 132 7.02 -4.20 11.34
N TYR A 133 5.87 -4.32 12.01
CA TYR A 133 5.72 -3.82 13.38
C TYR A 133 6.56 -4.60 14.40
N LYS A 134 6.75 -5.92 14.21
CA LYS A 134 7.68 -6.70 15.04
C LYS A 134 9.13 -6.23 14.86
N GLN A 135 9.55 -5.94 13.63
CA GLN A 135 10.87 -5.40 13.34
C GLN A 135 11.04 -4.00 13.97
N TYR A 136 10.05 -3.13 13.81
CA TYR A 136 10.02 -1.82 14.46
C TYR A 136 10.14 -1.94 15.98
N GLN A 137 9.40 -2.85 16.61
CA GLN A 137 9.46 -3.09 18.05
C GLN A 137 10.83 -3.58 18.50
N SER A 138 11.53 -4.39 17.68
CA SER A 138 12.82 -4.98 18.04
C SER A 138 13.95 -3.95 18.16
N ILE A 139 13.87 -2.83 17.48
CA ILE A 139 14.85 -1.73 17.57
C ILE A 139 14.50 -0.71 18.65
N GLU A 140 13.33 -0.85 19.29
CA GLU A 140 12.88 0.01 20.38
C GLU A 140 13.06 1.51 20.13
N PRO A 141 12.49 2.09 19.05
CA PRO A 141 12.81 3.43 18.56
C PRO A 141 12.18 4.57 19.39
N TRP A 142 11.53 4.24 20.48
CA TRP A 142 10.96 5.23 21.39
C TRP A 142 12.00 5.83 22.31
N LEU A 143 11.72 7.02 22.85
CA LEU A 143 12.59 7.72 23.77
C LEU A 143 12.84 6.89 25.04
N LYS A 144 14.10 6.62 25.33
CA LYS A 144 14.56 5.99 26.58
C LYS A 144 15.40 6.99 27.35
N SER A 145 15.01 7.32 28.56
CA SER A 145 15.79 8.18 29.45
C SER A 145 15.86 7.57 30.85
N SER A 146 17.04 7.55 31.42
CA SER A 146 17.27 7.23 32.84
C SER A 146 17.24 8.48 33.72
N SER A 147 17.24 9.69 33.13
CA SER A 147 17.19 10.92 33.88
C SER A 147 15.76 11.20 34.33
N LYS A 148 15.57 11.40 35.64
CA LYS A 148 14.35 12.00 36.18
C LYS A 148 14.48 13.51 36.02
N SER A 149 13.66 14.11 35.20
CA SER A 149 13.54 15.56 35.14
C SER A 149 12.76 16.03 36.37
N GLU A 150 13.33 16.93 37.14
CA GLU A 150 12.62 17.67 38.21
C GLU A 150 11.71 18.75 37.64
N VAL A 151 11.84 19.04 36.36
CA VAL A 151 11.08 20.04 35.60
C VAL A 151 10.18 19.29 34.60
N ALA A 152 9.05 19.86 34.23
CA ALA A 152 8.09 19.25 33.32
C ALA A 152 8.61 19.02 31.88
N GLU A 153 9.74 19.60 31.50
CA GLU A 153 10.30 19.55 30.16
C GLU A 153 11.77 19.08 30.17
N ILE A 154 12.13 18.23 29.22
CA ILE A 154 13.50 17.80 28.95
C ILE A 154 13.97 18.56 27.70
N PHE A 155 14.96 19.45 27.89
CA PHE A 155 15.51 20.26 26.80
C PHE A 155 16.39 19.41 25.86
N GLN A 156 16.28 19.68 24.55
CA GLN A 156 17.14 19.14 23.51
C GLN A 156 17.79 20.30 22.76
N SER A 157 19.11 20.22 22.53
CA SER A 157 19.80 21.22 21.72
C SER A 157 19.40 21.10 20.23
N LYS A 158 19.58 22.18 19.47
CA LYS A 158 19.33 22.17 18.01
C LYS A 158 20.30 21.22 17.30
N GLU A 159 21.53 21.13 17.77
CA GLU A 159 22.56 20.25 17.26
C GLU A 159 22.22 18.78 17.48
N ASP A 160 21.67 18.41 18.65
CA ASP A 160 21.25 17.05 18.94
C ASP A 160 19.98 16.68 18.15
N ARG A 161 19.05 17.64 17.97
CA ARG A 161 17.88 17.43 17.13
C ARG A 161 18.26 17.18 15.67
N ALA A 162 19.25 17.91 15.14
CA ALA A 162 19.71 17.76 13.75
C ALA A 162 20.31 16.38 13.47
N LYS A 163 20.85 15.67 14.49
CA LYS A 163 21.38 14.30 14.34
C LYS A 163 20.29 13.28 13.99
N LEU A 164 19.03 13.61 14.22
CA LEU A 164 17.87 12.73 13.91
C LEU A 164 17.35 12.92 12.50
N ASP A 165 17.79 13.95 11.78
CA ASP A 165 17.31 14.20 10.41
C ASP A 165 17.67 13.02 9.50
N GLY A 166 16.68 12.55 8.72
CA GLY A 166 16.76 11.34 7.91
C GLY A 166 16.50 10.02 8.65
N ALA A 167 16.44 10.03 9.99
CA ALA A 167 16.24 8.82 10.77
C ALA A 167 14.79 8.64 11.31
N TYR A 168 14.04 9.74 11.46
CA TYR A 168 12.72 9.70 12.11
C TYR A 168 11.53 9.97 11.17
N GLU A 169 11.80 10.37 9.92
CA GLU A 169 10.76 10.74 8.95
C GLU A 169 10.02 9.54 8.35
N CYS A 170 10.42 8.32 8.69
CA CYS A 170 9.75 7.11 8.22
C CYS A 170 8.30 7.06 8.68
N ILE A 171 7.37 6.96 7.71
CA ILE A 171 5.92 6.88 7.96
C ILE A 171 5.39 5.43 8.02
N MET A 172 6.28 4.45 8.10
CA MET A 172 5.96 3.02 8.22
C MET A 172 5.06 2.49 7.08
N CYS A 173 5.16 3.03 5.87
CA CYS A 173 4.32 2.63 4.74
C CYS A 173 4.74 1.31 4.08
N ALA A 174 5.94 0.81 4.37
CA ALA A 174 6.53 -0.41 3.82
C ALA A 174 6.83 -0.39 2.30
N CYS A 175 6.66 0.72 1.58
CA CYS A 175 6.92 0.77 0.14
C CYS A 175 8.37 0.41 -0.20
N CYS A 176 9.35 0.94 0.53
CA CYS A 176 10.77 0.68 0.32
C CYS A 176 11.15 -0.78 0.64
N SER A 177 10.69 -1.30 1.79
CA SER A 177 10.97 -2.68 2.20
C SER A 177 10.39 -3.69 1.20
N THR A 178 9.16 -3.48 0.76
CA THR A 178 8.51 -4.37 -0.21
C THR A 178 9.02 -4.21 -1.65
N SER A 179 9.83 -3.18 -1.92
CA SER A 179 10.56 -3.01 -3.19
C SER A 179 12.01 -3.52 -3.13
N CYS A 180 12.48 -3.95 -1.95
CA CYS A 180 13.87 -4.32 -1.74
C CYS A 180 14.12 -5.81 -1.93
N PRO A 181 14.93 -6.25 -2.91
CA PRO A 181 15.24 -7.67 -3.09
C PRO A 181 15.88 -8.31 -1.86
N SER A 182 16.72 -7.60 -1.12
CA SER A 182 17.33 -8.11 0.11
C SER A 182 16.28 -8.40 1.18
N TYR A 183 15.24 -7.57 1.27
CA TYR A 183 14.13 -7.80 2.18
C TYR A 183 13.26 -8.99 1.75
N TRP A 184 13.07 -9.22 0.45
CA TRP A 184 12.31 -10.37 -0.05
C TRP A 184 12.92 -11.71 0.35
N TRP A 185 14.27 -11.79 0.33
CA TRP A 185 14.99 -13.02 0.62
C TRP A 185 15.28 -13.24 2.11
N ASN A 186 15.42 -12.17 2.89
CA ASN A 186 15.86 -12.20 4.27
C ASN A 186 15.01 -11.31 5.20
N GLY A 187 13.71 -11.18 4.93
CA GLY A 187 12.80 -10.31 5.70
C GLY A 187 12.58 -10.75 7.14
N ASP A 188 13.06 -11.93 7.54
CA ASP A 188 13.11 -12.41 8.92
C ASP A 188 14.31 -11.86 9.73
N LYS A 189 15.38 -11.43 9.04
CA LYS A 189 16.64 -10.98 9.66
C LYS A 189 17.01 -9.55 9.28
N TYR A 190 16.71 -9.15 8.04
CA TYR A 190 17.02 -7.82 7.53
C TYR A 190 15.84 -6.87 7.79
N LEU A 191 16.09 -5.80 8.55
CA LEU A 191 15.04 -4.86 8.97
C LEU A 191 14.41 -4.06 7.82
N GLY A 192 15.10 -3.93 6.70
CA GLY A 192 14.65 -3.14 5.55
C GLY A 192 15.53 -1.91 5.30
N PRO A 193 15.24 -1.15 4.22
CA PRO A 193 16.03 0.03 3.83
C PRO A 193 15.76 1.26 4.69
N ALA A 194 14.66 1.30 5.46
CA ALA A 194 14.25 2.43 6.29
C ALA A 194 14.15 2.04 7.76
#